data_0c8d31002b63664ca260a23bc7ecf861
#
_entry.id   0c8d31002b63664ca260a23bc7ecf861
#
_cell.length_a   1.000
_cell.length_b   1.000
_cell.length_c   1.000
_cell.angle_alpha   90.00
_cell.angle_beta   90.00
_cell.angle_gamma   90.00
#
_symmetry.space_group_name_H-M   'P 1'
#
loop_
_entity.id
_entity.type
_entity.pdbx_description
1 polymer ?
#
loop_
_entity_poly.entity_id
_entity_poly.type
_entity_poly.pdbx_seq_one_letter_code
_entity_poly.pdbx_strand_id
1 'polypeptide(L)' 'MQITLYSTNCPKCLVLEKKLSQKGYEFEIIHDVKEIRKKGYLTAPLLEVNGSIMDFAKANEWINSQEGK' A
#
# COMPACT_ATOMS: atom_id res chain seq x y z
N MET A 1 -1.02 5.36 -13.54
CA MET A 1 -0.64 5.54 -12.13
C MET A 1 0.00 4.26 -11.62
N GLN A 2 1.15 4.39 -11.01
CA GLN A 2 1.90 3.23 -10.55
C GLN A 2 1.75 3.08 -9.04
N ILE A 3 1.26 1.91 -8.62
CA ILE A 3 0.97 1.65 -7.22
C ILE A 3 1.74 0.41 -6.78
N THR A 4 2.44 0.51 -5.66
CA THR A 4 3.17 -0.59 -5.05
C THR A 4 2.77 -0.71 -3.58
N LEU A 5 2.36 -1.90 -3.18
CA LEU A 5 2.02 -2.18 -1.78
C LEU A 5 3.13 -3.02 -1.15
N TYR A 6 3.73 -2.48 -0.11
CA TYR A 6 4.72 -3.21 0.68
C TYR A 6 4.00 -3.88 1.85
N SER A 7 4.01 -5.19 1.86
CA SER A 7 3.18 -5.96 2.77
C SER A 7 4.01 -7.07 3.44
N THR A 8 3.77 -7.28 4.73
CA THR A 8 4.36 -8.39 5.46
C THR A 8 3.31 -9.41 5.88
N ASN A 9 2.18 -9.44 5.16
CA ASN A 9 1.04 -10.32 5.45
C ASN A 9 0.37 -10.04 6.80
N CYS A 10 0.52 -8.82 7.32
CA CYS A 10 -0.17 -8.43 8.54
C CYS A 10 -1.64 -8.14 8.24
N PRO A 11 -2.52 -8.14 9.28
CA PRO A 11 -3.94 -7.85 9.05
C PRO A 11 -4.19 -6.52 8.35
N LYS A 12 -3.45 -5.48 8.72
CA LYS A 12 -3.58 -4.18 8.06
C LYS A 12 -3.14 -4.21 6.61
N CYS A 13 -2.13 -5.01 6.32
CA CYS A 13 -1.66 -5.20 4.94
C CYS A 13 -2.77 -5.80 4.08
N LEU A 14 -3.45 -6.81 4.61
CA LEU A 14 -4.54 -7.46 3.91
C LEU A 14 -5.71 -6.51 3.67
N VAL A 15 -5.97 -5.62 4.63
CA VAL A 15 -7.03 -4.62 4.49
C VAL A 15 -6.76 -3.71 3.30
N LEU A 16 -5.53 -3.19 3.19
CA LEU A 16 -5.17 -2.33 2.07
C LEU A 16 -5.21 -3.07 0.74
N GLU A 17 -4.70 -4.29 0.72
CA GLU A 17 -4.73 -5.12 -0.48
C GLU A 17 -6.16 -5.32 -0.96
N LYS A 18 -7.05 -5.67 -0.06
CA LYS A 18 -8.44 -5.90 -0.39
C LYS A 18 -9.11 -4.63 -0.91
N LYS A 19 -8.86 -3.50 -0.26
CA LYS A 19 -9.43 -2.22 -0.68
C LYS A 19 -8.99 -1.84 -2.08
N LEU A 20 -7.70 -1.99 -2.39
CA LEU A 20 -7.18 -1.69 -3.71
C LEU A 20 -7.82 -2.58 -4.77
N SER A 21 -7.94 -3.87 -4.48
CA SER A 21 -8.58 -4.80 -5.41
C SER A 21 -10.03 -4.46 -5.65
N GLN A 22 -10.76 -4.11 -4.60
CA GLN A 22 -12.17 -3.77 -4.72
C GLN A 22 -12.41 -2.53 -5.55
N LYS A 23 -11.46 -1.61 -5.56
CA LYS A 23 -11.57 -0.39 -6.35
C LYS A 23 -11.06 -0.56 -7.78
N GLY A 24 -10.55 -1.73 -8.11
CA GLY A 24 -10.09 -2.03 -9.45
C GLY A 24 -8.73 -1.47 -9.81
N TYR A 25 -7.92 -1.12 -8.82
CA TYR A 25 -6.56 -0.65 -9.08
C TYR A 25 -5.64 -1.80 -9.40
N GLU A 26 -4.75 -1.56 -10.35
CA GLU A 26 -3.66 -2.47 -10.59
C GLU A 26 -2.48 -2.05 -9.72
N PHE A 27 -1.90 -3.00 -9.01
CA PHE A 27 -0.80 -2.70 -8.10
C PHE A 27 0.10 -3.90 -7.94
N GLU A 28 1.36 -3.62 -7.57
CA GLU A 28 2.30 -4.67 -7.24
C GLU A 28 2.33 -4.87 -5.73
N ILE A 29 2.58 -6.10 -5.31
CA ILE A 29 2.74 -6.41 -3.90
C ILE A 29 4.16 -6.89 -3.69
N ILE A 30 4.86 -6.26 -2.76
CA ILE A 30 6.21 -6.65 -2.38
C ILE A 30 6.17 -7.16 -0.94
N HIS A 31 6.48 -8.43 -0.77
CA HIS A 31 6.48 -9.07 0.54
C HIS A 31 7.86 -9.12 1.19
N ASP A 32 8.87 -8.68 0.48
CA ASP A 32 10.25 -8.80 0.93
C ASP A 32 10.59 -7.72 1.95
N VAL A 33 10.78 -8.13 3.20
CA VAL A 33 11.16 -7.23 4.28
C VAL A 33 12.46 -6.51 3.97
N LYS A 34 13.37 -7.17 3.26
CA LYS A 34 14.65 -6.56 2.89
C LYS A 34 14.44 -5.37 1.96
N GLU A 35 13.51 -5.47 1.03
CA GLU A 35 13.20 -4.36 0.13
C GLU A 35 12.61 -3.18 0.89
N ILE A 36 11.75 -3.46 1.86
CA ILE A 36 11.17 -2.42 2.70
C ILE A 36 12.27 -1.70 3.49
N ARG A 37 13.21 -2.45 4.05
CA ARG A 37 14.33 -1.89 4.81
C ARG A 37 15.29 -1.10 3.93
N LYS A 38 15.52 -1.54 2.71
CA LYS A 38 16.37 -0.81 1.77
C LYS A 38 15.86 0.60 1.52
N LYS A 39 14.56 0.78 1.55
CA LYS A 39 13.95 2.09 1.36
C LYS A 39 13.92 2.92 2.64
N GLY A 40 14.44 2.37 3.73
CA GLY A 40 14.51 3.08 4.99
C GLY A 40 13.27 2.98 5.85
N TYR A 41 12.37 2.07 5.54
CA TYR A 41 11.13 1.91 6.29
C TYR A 41 11.22 0.71 7.21
N LEU A 42 10.69 0.86 8.42
CA LEU A 42 10.71 -0.19 9.42
C LEU A 42 9.33 -0.77 9.70
N THR A 43 8.32 -0.22 9.08
CA THR A 43 6.94 -0.63 9.34
C THR A 43 6.23 -1.04 8.05
N ALA A 44 5.18 -1.83 8.20
CA ALA A 44 4.28 -2.22 7.13
C ALA A 44 2.85 -2.12 7.67
N PRO A 45 1.86 -1.93 6.81
CA PRO A 45 1.95 -1.81 5.37
C PRO A 45 2.39 -0.42 4.93
N LEU A 46 2.97 -0.35 3.73
CA LEU A 46 3.31 0.92 3.10
C LEU A 46 2.75 0.92 1.69
N LEU A 47 2.21 2.04 1.28
CA LEU A 47 1.68 2.18 -0.07
C LEU A 47 2.46 3.26 -0.81
N GLU A 48 3.00 2.91 -1.97
CA GLU A 48 3.70 3.86 -2.81
C GLU A 48 2.86 4.15 -4.04
N VAL A 49 2.53 5.42 -4.25
CA VAL A 49 1.77 5.88 -5.42
C VAL A 49 2.56 6.96 -6.10
N ASN A 50 3.00 6.69 -7.33
CA ASN A 50 3.80 7.63 -8.13
C ASN A 50 5.01 8.19 -7.37
N GLY A 51 5.66 7.35 -6.59
CA GLY A 51 6.84 7.73 -5.83
C GLY A 51 6.56 8.31 -4.45
N SER A 52 5.29 8.48 -4.09
CA SER A 52 4.92 8.98 -2.76
C SER A 52 4.61 7.81 -1.84
N ILE A 53 5.28 7.76 -0.70
CA ILE A 53 5.10 6.69 0.27
C ILE A 53 4.10 7.12 1.34
N MET A 54 3.16 6.24 1.63
CA MET A 54 2.13 6.49 2.65
C MET A 54 2.10 5.33 3.64
N ASP A 55 1.91 5.66 4.92
CA ASP A 55 1.70 4.64 5.94
C ASP A 55 0.25 4.13 5.85
N PHE A 56 -0.13 3.24 6.78
CA PHE A 56 -1.46 2.65 6.74
C PHE A 56 -2.57 3.72 6.82
N ALA A 57 -2.45 4.66 7.74
CA ALA A 57 -3.48 5.67 7.93
C ALA A 57 -3.66 6.54 6.69
N LYS A 58 -2.54 7.04 6.15
CA LYS A 58 -2.59 7.88 4.97
C LYS A 58 -3.03 7.10 3.74
N ALA A 59 -2.57 5.87 3.61
CA ALA A 59 -2.98 5.01 2.49
C ALA A 59 -4.47 4.75 2.53
N ASN A 60 -5.00 4.47 3.72
CA ASN A 60 -6.43 4.24 3.89
C ASN A 60 -7.23 5.49 3.50
N GLU A 61 -6.79 6.65 3.93
CA GLU A 61 -7.44 7.92 3.56
C GLU A 61 -7.38 8.14 2.05
N TRP A 62 -6.21 7.89 1.45
CA TRP A 62 -6.04 8.08 0.02
C TRP A 62 -7.00 7.19 -0.77
N ILE A 63 -7.10 5.92 -0.38
CA ILE A 63 -7.99 4.99 -1.07
C ILE A 63 -9.45 5.43 -0.90
N ASN A 64 -9.82 5.84 0.31
CA ASN A 64 -11.19 6.27 0.57
C ASN A 64 -11.54 7.54 -0.20
N SER A 65 -10.58 8.44 -0.38
CA SER A 65 -10.81 9.68 -1.11
C SER A 65 -11.00 9.44 -2.62
N GLN A 66 -10.66 8.26 -3.11
CA GLN A 66 -10.90 7.89 -4.50
C GLN A 66 -12.31 7.35 -4.74
N GLU A 67 -13.10 7.23 -3.69
CA GLU A 67 -14.47 6.79 -3.82
C GLU A 67 -15.34 7.84 -4.50
N GLY A 68 -16.41 7.35 -5.09
CA GLY A 68 -17.36 8.23 -5.73
C GLY A 68 -17.00 8.68 -7.12
N LYS A 69 -15.98 8.10 -7.67
CA LYS A 69 -15.55 8.38 -9.04
C LYS A 69 -16.39 7.64 -10.05
#